data_84dd2d45cb16fce5498cbf1c031e5945
#
_entry.id   84dd2d45cb16fce5498cbf1c031e5945
#
_cell.length_a   1.000
_cell.length_b   1.000
_cell.length_c   1.000
_cell.angle_alpha   90.00
_cell.angle_beta   90.00
_cell.angle_gamma   90.00
#
_symmetry.space_group_name_H-M   'P 1'
#
loop_
_entity.id
_entity.type
_entity.pdbx_description
1 polymer ?
#
loop_
_entity_poly.entity_id
_entity_poly.type
_entity_poly.pdbx_seq_one_letter_code
_entity_poly.pdbx_strand_id
1 'polypeptide(L)'
;MDLIKKLTGKNPDEYEAVAKSLVDNSDVNLFAKLVKQDDFLFDFVKNNVANRIKKVINKDNYLNLLNFLDNYSASYDSVIAEGLYNFGGVEILPALKEIFVNGNVEKKAYALKYFSLIPREYIEELLPLIRQTALSEFEPLSINSIEVLSKMDDEIFKSEALQRLNSEDEFEQYNGVKYLVAFKAVDALPQILKVMKKSSFSENIASEIPYLIPVEDLIKTEDGILVLCNIVSAIPEIIPPSAVIDYNLFSVFEDLYLNNLSSASAVLLRLAQEKFAE
;
A
#
# COMPACT_ATOMS: atom_id res chain seq x y z
N MET A 1 -1.96 20.14 30.25
CA MET A 1 -1.72 20.93 29.03
C MET A 1 -1.73 19.97 27.86
N ASP A 2 -2.55 20.21 26.85
CA ASP A 2 -2.78 19.23 25.78
C ASP A 2 -1.51 19.10 24.93
N LEU A 3 -0.80 17.99 25.04
CA LEU A 3 0.45 17.70 24.33
C LEU A 3 0.26 17.82 22.80
N ILE A 4 -0.94 17.48 22.29
CA ILE A 4 -1.26 17.56 20.87
C ILE A 4 -1.31 19.00 20.39
N LYS A 5 -1.82 19.94 21.19
CA LYS A 5 -1.87 21.37 20.84
C LYS A 5 -0.49 22.03 20.75
N LYS A 6 0.54 21.39 21.32
CA LYS A 6 1.94 21.86 21.22
C LYS A 6 2.63 21.36 19.95
N LEU A 7 2.12 20.30 19.31
CA LEU A 7 2.71 19.72 18.11
C LEU A 7 2.54 20.59 16.85
N THR A 8 2.54 21.90 16.98
CA THR A 8 2.40 22.85 15.86
C THR A 8 3.62 22.92 14.94
N GLY A 9 4.51 21.95 15.04
CA GLY A 9 5.25 21.53 13.86
C GLY A 9 6.68 22.02 13.68
N LYS A 10 7.39 22.60 14.67
CA LYS A 10 8.78 23.03 14.42
C LYS A 10 9.84 22.53 15.40
N ASN A 11 9.45 21.93 16.52
CA ASN A 11 10.42 21.50 17.54
C ASN A 11 10.53 19.97 17.60
N PRO A 12 11.67 19.36 17.19
CA PRO A 12 11.90 17.91 17.26
C PRO A 12 11.74 17.31 18.66
N ASP A 13 12.03 18.08 19.72
CA ASP A 13 11.95 17.62 21.10
C ASP A 13 10.51 17.38 21.56
N GLU A 14 9.54 18.09 20.95
CA GLU A 14 8.10 17.88 21.24
C GLU A 14 7.63 16.53 20.73
N TYR A 15 8.07 16.10 19.55
CA TYR A 15 7.76 14.78 19.00
C TYR A 15 8.36 13.65 19.82
N GLU A 16 9.61 13.85 20.32
CA GLU A 16 10.25 12.86 21.18
C GLU A 16 9.55 12.75 22.53
N ALA A 17 9.12 13.86 23.13
CA ALA A 17 8.36 13.85 24.38
C ALA A 17 7.03 13.11 24.23
N VAL A 18 6.33 13.29 23.08
CA VAL A 18 5.10 12.56 22.77
C VAL A 18 5.40 11.08 22.58
N ALA A 19 6.42 10.71 21.81
CA ALA A 19 6.78 9.32 21.56
C ALA A 19 7.14 8.60 22.87
N LYS A 20 7.90 9.24 23.77
CA LYS A 20 8.21 8.72 25.10
C LYS A 20 6.94 8.55 25.94
N SER A 21 6.07 9.55 25.97
CA SER A 21 4.79 9.43 26.70
C SER A 21 3.96 8.26 26.20
N LEU A 22 3.92 8.05 24.88
CA LEU A 22 3.22 6.91 24.29
C LEU A 22 3.83 5.59 24.74
N VAL A 23 5.14 5.42 24.53
CA VAL A 23 5.80 4.11 24.68
C VAL A 23 6.10 3.79 26.16
N ASP A 24 6.69 4.74 26.92
CA ASP A 24 7.09 4.49 28.31
C ASP A 24 5.90 4.45 29.26
N ASN A 25 4.89 5.30 29.04
CA ASN A 25 3.70 5.38 29.91
C ASN A 25 2.49 4.62 29.36
N SER A 26 2.60 4.01 28.19
CA SER A 26 1.48 3.32 27.51
C SER A 26 0.24 4.22 27.39
N ASP A 27 0.41 5.49 26.95
CA ASP A 27 -0.68 6.48 26.92
C ASP A 27 -1.64 6.23 25.75
N VAL A 28 -2.52 5.23 25.92
CA VAL A 28 -3.54 4.84 24.94
C VAL A 28 -4.47 6.00 24.58
N ASN A 29 -4.78 6.87 25.54
CA ASN A 29 -5.66 8.02 25.29
C ASN A 29 -4.99 9.05 24.37
N LEU A 30 -3.70 9.28 24.55
CA LEU A 30 -2.93 10.15 23.68
C LEU A 30 -2.82 9.54 22.28
N PHE A 31 -2.58 8.23 22.19
CA PHE A 31 -2.51 7.52 20.92
C PHE A 31 -3.83 7.59 20.16
N ALA A 32 -4.96 7.30 20.81
CA ALA A 32 -6.29 7.38 20.22
C ALA A 32 -6.62 8.81 19.70
N LYS A 33 -6.16 9.84 20.40
CA LYS A 33 -6.31 11.23 19.95
C LYS A 33 -5.45 11.53 18.72
N LEU A 34 -4.21 11.02 18.64
CA LEU A 34 -3.33 11.18 17.48
C LEU A 34 -3.90 10.50 16.24
N VAL A 35 -4.41 9.27 16.40
CA VAL A 35 -5.00 8.50 15.29
C VAL A 35 -6.24 9.17 14.73
N LYS A 36 -7.10 9.75 15.59
CA LYS A 36 -8.36 10.39 15.19
C LYS A 36 -8.22 11.76 14.52
N GLN A 37 -7.02 12.32 14.47
CA GLN A 37 -6.81 13.57 13.72
C GLN A 37 -6.75 13.28 12.22
N ASP A 38 -7.74 13.75 11.49
CA ASP A 38 -7.93 13.49 10.06
C ASP A 38 -7.66 14.75 9.24
N ASP A 39 -6.53 15.40 9.49
CA ASP A 39 -6.09 16.57 8.75
C ASP A 39 -4.77 16.23 8.03
N PHE A 40 -4.69 16.50 6.73
CA PHE A 40 -3.49 16.27 5.91
C PHE A 40 -2.21 16.87 6.53
N LEU A 41 -2.30 18.06 7.12
CA LEU A 41 -1.19 18.67 7.85
C LEU A 41 -0.79 17.85 9.09
N PHE A 42 -1.72 17.07 9.62
CA PHE A 42 -1.47 16.23 10.79
C PHE A 42 -0.80 14.90 10.44
N ASP A 43 -0.85 14.44 9.20
CA ASP A 43 -0.10 13.27 8.74
C ASP A 43 1.42 13.51 8.88
N PHE A 44 1.88 14.72 8.62
CA PHE A 44 3.27 15.09 8.90
C PHE A 44 3.61 14.93 10.40
N VAL A 45 2.70 15.30 11.29
CA VAL A 45 2.88 15.13 12.74
C VAL A 45 2.90 13.65 13.12
N LYS A 46 1.95 12.86 12.61
CA LYS A 46 1.87 11.40 12.83
C LYS A 46 3.18 10.72 12.40
N ASN A 47 3.66 11.01 11.20
CA ASN A 47 4.91 10.46 10.68
C ASN A 47 6.14 10.84 11.51
N ASN A 48 6.22 12.08 11.99
CA ASN A 48 7.31 12.51 12.87
C ASN A 48 7.26 11.80 14.23
N VAL A 49 6.08 11.65 14.84
CA VAL A 49 5.91 10.88 16.08
C VAL A 49 6.28 9.40 15.84
N ALA A 50 5.82 8.78 14.76
CA ALA A 50 6.16 7.40 14.39
C ALA A 50 7.68 7.20 14.29
N ASN A 51 8.37 8.11 13.61
CA ASN A 51 9.83 8.07 13.49
C ASN A 51 10.56 8.25 14.84
N ARG A 52 9.95 8.94 15.80
CA ARG A 52 10.51 9.05 17.17
C ARG A 52 10.20 7.82 18.00
N ILE A 53 9.04 7.19 17.83
CA ILE A 53 8.70 5.91 18.45
C ILE A 53 9.78 4.88 18.13
N LYS A 54 10.22 4.74 16.87
CA LYS A 54 11.32 3.84 16.47
C LYS A 54 12.61 4.05 17.27
N LYS A 55 12.86 5.26 17.76
CA LYS A 55 14.08 5.60 18.51
C LYS A 55 13.97 5.38 20.02
N VAL A 56 12.76 5.44 20.57
CA VAL A 56 12.54 5.33 22.03
C VAL A 56 12.11 3.92 22.46
N ILE A 57 11.65 3.07 21.51
CA ILE A 57 11.37 1.66 21.79
C ILE A 57 12.65 0.94 22.19
N ASN A 58 12.54 0.11 23.21
CA ASN A 58 13.62 -0.72 23.74
C ASN A 58 13.05 -2.00 24.39
N LYS A 59 13.92 -2.84 24.96
CA LYS A 59 13.55 -4.13 25.59
C LYS A 59 12.60 -3.99 26.78
N ASP A 60 12.60 -2.84 27.44
CA ASP A 60 11.80 -2.66 28.67
C ASP A 60 10.39 -2.16 28.38
N ASN A 61 10.15 -1.53 27.22
CA ASN A 61 8.89 -0.86 26.91
C ASN A 61 8.16 -1.35 25.64
N TYR A 62 8.76 -2.22 24.81
CA TYR A 62 8.14 -2.66 23.54
C TYR A 62 6.77 -3.33 23.70
N LEU A 63 6.53 -4.04 24.83
CA LEU A 63 5.24 -4.70 25.08
C LEU A 63 4.10 -3.69 25.25
N ASN A 64 4.41 -2.43 25.60
CA ASN A 64 3.41 -1.38 25.70
C ASN A 64 2.76 -1.07 24.34
N LEU A 65 3.42 -1.43 23.22
CA LEU A 65 2.84 -1.28 21.88
C LEU A 65 1.58 -2.11 21.68
N LEU A 66 1.43 -3.23 22.38
CA LEU A 66 0.21 -4.07 22.30
C LEU A 66 -1.04 -3.32 22.76
N ASN A 67 -0.90 -2.31 23.60
CA ASN A 67 -2.01 -1.51 24.09
C ASN A 67 -2.57 -0.52 23.04
N PHE A 68 -1.88 -0.33 21.92
CA PHE A 68 -2.31 0.59 20.85
C PHE A 68 -3.14 -0.08 19.76
N LEU A 69 -3.24 -1.40 19.76
CA LEU A 69 -3.82 -2.17 18.66
C LEU A 69 -5.33 -1.97 18.46
N ASP A 70 -6.02 -1.35 19.42
CA ASP A 70 -7.45 -1.01 19.32
C ASP A 70 -7.75 0.23 18.46
N ASN A 71 -6.71 0.95 18.01
CA ASN A 71 -6.85 2.16 17.19
C ASN A 71 -5.91 2.07 15.99
N TYR A 72 -6.41 1.58 14.86
CA TYR A 72 -5.60 1.42 13.66
C TYR A 72 -5.21 2.77 13.03
N SER A 73 -3.95 2.85 12.60
CA SER A 73 -3.45 3.92 11.76
C SER A 73 -2.28 3.41 10.89
N ALA A 74 -2.38 3.61 9.58
CA ALA A 74 -1.34 3.27 8.62
C ALA A 74 -0.01 4.00 8.89
N SER A 75 -0.03 5.17 9.56
CA SER A 75 1.19 5.88 9.96
C SER A 75 1.98 5.15 11.05
N TYR A 76 1.35 4.26 11.80
CA TYR A 76 1.95 3.59 12.97
C TYR A 76 2.08 2.07 12.82
N ASP A 77 1.40 1.44 11.85
CA ASP A 77 1.32 -0.01 11.76
C ASP A 77 2.70 -0.68 11.60
N SER A 78 3.51 -0.19 10.66
CA SER A 78 4.87 -0.69 10.45
C SER A 78 5.78 -0.44 11.65
N VAL A 79 5.65 0.74 12.30
CA VAL A 79 6.48 1.09 13.47
C VAL A 79 6.17 0.18 14.65
N ILE A 80 4.88 -0.10 14.88
CA ILE A 80 4.45 -1.00 15.96
C ILE A 80 4.90 -2.43 15.65
N ALA A 81 4.68 -2.91 14.44
CA ALA A 81 5.07 -4.26 14.03
C ALA A 81 6.59 -4.47 14.12
N GLU A 82 7.39 -3.52 13.58
CA GLU A 82 8.86 -3.56 13.65
C GLU A 82 9.35 -3.51 15.11
N GLY A 83 8.75 -2.67 15.94
CA GLY A 83 9.10 -2.58 17.37
C GLY A 83 8.84 -3.87 18.12
N LEU A 84 7.68 -4.49 17.90
CA LEU A 84 7.34 -5.79 18.47
C LEU A 84 8.27 -6.89 17.96
N TYR A 85 8.60 -6.91 16.68
CA TYR A 85 9.48 -7.91 16.09
C TYR A 85 10.94 -7.76 16.53
N ASN A 86 11.49 -6.55 16.52
CA ASN A 86 12.90 -6.30 16.83
C ASN A 86 13.25 -6.59 18.29
N PHE A 87 12.32 -6.44 19.22
CA PHE A 87 12.55 -6.63 20.65
C PHE A 87 11.91 -7.91 21.20
N GLY A 88 10.78 -8.37 20.64
CA GLY A 88 10.08 -9.56 21.05
C GLY A 88 10.34 -10.79 20.17
N GLY A 89 10.79 -10.58 18.91
CA GLY A 89 11.02 -11.69 17.98
C GLY A 89 9.82 -12.62 17.90
N VAL A 90 10.07 -13.91 17.80
CA VAL A 90 9.02 -14.95 17.75
C VAL A 90 8.38 -15.23 19.14
N GLU A 91 8.93 -14.72 20.23
CA GLU A 91 8.40 -14.96 21.57
C GLU A 91 7.03 -14.33 21.79
N ILE A 92 6.73 -13.21 21.09
CA ILE A 92 5.43 -12.53 21.16
C ILE A 92 4.38 -13.13 20.21
N LEU A 93 4.79 -14.00 19.30
CA LEU A 93 3.93 -14.57 18.25
C LEU A 93 2.66 -15.25 18.81
N PRO A 94 2.68 -16.04 19.90
CA PRO A 94 1.47 -16.63 20.44
C PRO A 94 0.38 -15.60 20.79
N ALA A 95 0.78 -14.46 21.39
CA ALA A 95 -0.15 -13.37 21.71
C ALA A 95 -0.72 -12.71 20.45
N LEU A 96 0.09 -12.51 19.43
CA LEU A 96 -0.37 -11.91 18.16
C LEU A 96 -1.24 -12.87 17.33
N LYS A 97 -1.00 -14.19 17.40
CA LYS A 97 -1.92 -15.20 16.83
C LYS A 97 -3.28 -15.16 17.51
N GLU A 98 -3.33 -15.08 18.83
CA GLU A 98 -4.59 -14.94 19.57
C GLU A 98 -5.32 -13.64 19.21
N ILE A 99 -4.61 -12.53 19.11
CA ILE A 99 -5.14 -11.24 18.67
C ILE A 99 -5.69 -11.34 17.24
N PHE A 100 -5.00 -12.01 16.33
CA PHE A 100 -5.45 -12.19 14.94
C PHE A 100 -6.72 -13.06 14.86
N VAL A 101 -6.81 -14.10 15.64
CA VAL A 101 -8.00 -14.99 15.65
C VAL A 101 -9.20 -14.31 16.29
N ASN A 102 -9.03 -13.69 17.48
CA ASN A 102 -10.11 -13.25 18.35
C ASN A 102 -10.32 -11.73 18.38
N GLY A 103 -9.40 -10.93 17.84
CA GLY A 103 -9.46 -9.47 17.85
C GLY A 103 -10.47 -8.88 16.86
N ASN A 104 -10.73 -7.57 17.02
CA ASN A 104 -11.45 -6.78 16.04
C ASN A 104 -10.61 -6.55 14.78
N VAL A 105 -11.17 -5.87 13.76
CA VAL A 105 -10.51 -5.67 12.45
C VAL A 105 -9.23 -4.87 12.56
N GLU A 106 -9.17 -3.87 13.45
CA GLU A 106 -7.99 -3.04 13.68
C GLU A 106 -6.83 -3.86 14.27
N LYS A 107 -7.11 -4.64 15.31
CA LYS A 107 -6.14 -5.55 15.94
C LYS A 107 -5.58 -6.58 14.95
N LYS A 108 -6.47 -7.15 14.13
CA LYS A 108 -6.09 -8.11 13.09
C LYS A 108 -5.16 -7.46 12.06
N ALA A 109 -5.43 -6.22 11.65
CA ALA A 109 -4.59 -5.50 10.69
C ALA A 109 -3.15 -5.29 11.23
N TYR A 110 -3.00 -4.93 12.50
CA TYR A 110 -1.68 -4.84 13.15
C TYR A 110 -0.97 -6.20 13.25
N ALA A 111 -1.70 -7.25 13.65
CA ALA A 111 -1.13 -8.59 13.74
C ALA A 111 -0.61 -9.08 12.38
N LEU A 112 -1.33 -8.80 11.29
CA LEU A 112 -0.88 -9.12 9.93
C LEU A 112 0.39 -8.35 9.55
N LYS A 113 0.47 -7.06 9.93
CA LYS A 113 1.69 -6.30 9.66
C LYS A 113 2.92 -6.91 10.34
N TYR A 114 2.75 -7.42 11.56
CA TYR A 114 3.80 -8.20 12.22
C TYR A 114 4.05 -9.54 11.52
N PHE A 115 3.02 -10.27 11.09
CA PHE A 115 3.18 -11.55 10.38
C PHE A 115 3.96 -11.40 9.07
N SER A 116 3.89 -10.23 8.44
CA SER A 116 4.69 -9.95 7.24
C SER A 116 6.20 -9.88 7.50
N LEU A 117 6.65 -9.85 8.77
CA LEU A 117 8.06 -9.79 9.17
C LEU A 117 8.64 -11.14 9.58
N ILE A 118 7.80 -12.18 9.74
CA ILE A 118 8.23 -13.50 10.24
C ILE A 118 8.22 -14.56 9.12
N PRO A 119 9.03 -15.62 9.25
CA PRO A 119 9.05 -16.72 8.29
C PRO A 119 7.72 -17.48 8.22
N ARG A 120 7.42 -18.04 7.03
CA ARG A 120 6.16 -18.75 6.73
C ARG A 120 5.86 -19.88 7.70
N GLU A 121 6.85 -20.67 8.08
CA GLU A 121 6.70 -21.84 8.96
C GLU A 121 6.05 -21.51 10.31
N TYR A 122 6.13 -20.26 10.75
CA TYR A 122 5.54 -19.83 12.02
C TYR A 122 4.06 -19.48 11.94
N ILE A 123 3.51 -19.27 10.72
CA ILE A 123 2.11 -18.83 10.52
C ILE A 123 1.37 -19.67 9.48
N GLU A 124 1.93 -20.77 9.03
CA GLU A 124 1.35 -21.58 7.96
C GLU A 124 -0.09 -22.02 8.28
N GLU A 125 -0.38 -22.36 9.52
CA GLU A 125 -1.73 -22.73 9.97
C GLU A 125 -2.75 -21.58 9.91
N LEU A 126 -2.28 -20.33 9.85
CA LEU A 126 -3.15 -19.15 9.76
C LEU A 126 -3.44 -18.74 8.30
N LEU A 127 -2.71 -19.25 7.31
CA LEU A 127 -2.90 -18.86 5.91
C LEU A 127 -4.35 -18.98 5.42
N PRO A 128 -5.14 -20.03 5.77
CA PRO A 128 -6.54 -20.09 5.38
C PRO A 128 -7.37 -18.92 5.93
N LEU A 129 -7.12 -18.49 7.17
CA LEU A 129 -7.81 -17.35 7.77
C LEU A 129 -7.32 -16.02 7.17
N ILE A 130 -6.03 -15.92 6.87
CA ILE A 130 -5.45 -14.73 6.21
C ILE A 130 -6.05 -14.55 4.81
N ARG A 131 -6.26 -15.63 4.02
CA ARG A 131 -6.97 -15.55 2.73
C ARG A 131 -8.40 -15.01 2.89
N GLN A 132 -9.12 -15.41 3.94
CA GLN A 132 -10.46 -14.88 4.20
C GLN A 132 -10.41 -13.38 4.53
N THR A 133 -9.44 -12.94 5.34
CA THR A 133 -9.30 -11.52 5.70
C THR A 133 -8.80 -10.65 4.55
N ALA A 134 -8.16 -11.22 3.54
CA ALA A 134 -7.81 -10.52 2.29
C ALA A 134 -9.04 -10.01 1.51
N LEU A 135 -10.21 -10.60 1.76
CA LEU A 135 -11.49 -10.20 1.14
C LEU A 135 -12.30 -9.23 2.03
N SER A 136 -11.70 -8.67 3.06
CA SER A 136 -12.37 -7.77 4.01
C SER A 136 -12.71 -6.43 3.36
N GLU A 137 -13.88 -5.87 3.70
CA GLU A 137 -14.25 -4.50 3.36
C GLU A 137 -13.42 -3.45 4.14
N PHE A 138 -12.83 -3.83 5.27
CA PHE A 138 -11.88 -2.98 5.97
C PHE A 138 -10.54 -3.00 5.23
N GLU A 139 -10.31 -1.97 4.42
CA GLU A 139 -9.18 -1.88 3.50
C GLU A 139 -7.81 -2.18 4.14
N PRO A 140 -7.46 -1.66 5.34
CA PRO A 140 -6.17 -1.98 5.97
C PRO A 140 -6.01 -3.47 6.27
N LEU A 141 -7.08 -4.16 6.65
CA LEU A 141 -7.05 -5.60 6.90
C LEU A 141 -6.83 -6.38 5.60
N SER A 142 -7.53 -5.99 4.53
CA SER A 142 -7.36 -6.60 3.21
C SER A 142 -5.93 -6.42 2.69
N ILE A 143 -5.42 -5.18 2.66
CA ILE A 143 -4.07 -4.86 2.16
C ILE A 143 -2.99 -5.61 2.94
N ASN A 144 -3.03 -5.58 4.28
CA ASN A 144 -2.04 -6.26 5.11
C ASN A 144 -2.12 -7.79 4.96
N SER A 145 -3.33 -8.36 4.74
CA SER A 145 -3.48 -9.79 4.45
C SER A 145 -2.81 -10.16 3.12
N ILE A 146 -3.05 -9.39 2.06
CA ILE A 146 -2.44 -9.64 0.74
C ILE A 146 -0.92 -9.47 0.82
N GLU A 147 -0.42 -8.49 1.58
CA GLU A 147 1.02 -8.32 1.81
C GLU A 147 1.64 -9.58 2.46
N VAL A 148 0.99 -10.15 3.47
CA VAL A 148 1.44 -11.41 4.10
C VAL A 148 1.42 -12.54 3.08
N LEU A 149 0.30 -12.74 2.37
CA LEU A 149 0.15 -13.81 1.38
C LEU A 149 1.19 -13.70 0.26
N SER A 150 1.48 -12.48 -0.21
CA SER A 150 2.52 -12.21 -1.20
C SER A 150 3.92 -12.60 -0.68
N LYS A 151 4.27 -12.18 0.53
CA LYS A 151 5.57 -12.50 1.14
C LYS A 151 5.74 -14.00 1.43
N MET A 152 4.62 -14.69 1.68
CA MET A 152 4.58 -16.14 1.91
C MET A 152 4.50 -16.94 0.61
N ASP A 153 4.46 -16.28 -0.54
CA ASP A 153 4.28 -16.87 -1.87
C ASP A 153 3.08 -17.86 -1.88
N ASP A 154 1.90 -17.32 -1.50
CA ASP A 154 0.68 -18.12 -1.36
C ASP A 154 0.01 -18.38 -2.71
N GLU A 155 0.39 -19.48 -3.36
CA GLU A 155 -0.10 -19.88 -4.68
C GLU A 155 -1.62 -20.13 -4.71
N ILE A 156 -2.24 -20.44 -3.57
CA ILE A 156 -3.70 -20.65 -3.52
C ILE A 156 -4.41 -19.32 -3.74
N PHE A 157 -4.04 -18.28 -2.99
CA PHE A 157 -4.61 -16.95 -3.15
C PHE A 157 -4.36 -16.37 -4.53
N LYS A 158 -3.12 -16.50 -5.03
CA LYS A 158 -2.76 -16.07 -6.39
C LYS A 158 -3.62 -16.76 -7.44
N SER A 159 -3.82 -18.08 -7.32
CA SER A 159 -4.66 -18.85 -8.23
C SER A 159 -6.14 -18.40 -8.18
N GLU A 160 -6.67 -18.13 -7.00
CA GLU A 160 -8.03 -17.60 -6.83
C GLU A 160 -8.19 -16.22 -7.48
N ALA A 161 -7.20 -15.32 -7.31
CA ALA A 161 -7.19 -14.02 -7.96
C ALA A 161 -7.11 -14.13 -9.50
N LEU A 162 -6.30 -15.05 -10.03
CA LEU A 162 -6.24 -15.35 -11.46
C LEU A 162 -7.58 -15.91 -12.01
N GLN A 163 -8.28 -16.74 -11.24
CA GLN A 163 -9.59 -17.24 -11.63
C GLN A 163 -10.63 -16.12 -11.77
N ARG A 164 -10.58 -15.08 -10.91
CA ARG A 164 -11.46 -13.92 -11.00
C ARG A 164 -11.30 -13.15 -12.31
N LEU A 165 -10.13 -13.15 -12.93
CA LEU A 165 -9.92 -12.53 -14.26
C LEU A 165 -10.78 -13.20 -15.36
N ASN A 166 -11.25 -14.42 -15.15
CA ASN A 166 -12.09 -15.15 -16.09
C ASN A 166 -13.60 -15.09 -15.72
N SER A 167 -13.99 -14.29 -14.72
CA SER A 167 -15.40 -14.09 -14.37
C SER A 167 -16.18 -13.44 -15.52
N GLU A 168 -17.47 -13.71 -15.60
CA GLU A 168 -18.39 -12.97 -16.48
C GLU A 168 -18.73 -11.58 -15.93
N ASP A 169 -18.55 -11.38 -14.62
CA ASP A 169 -18.72 -10.10 -13.94
C ASP A 169 -17.43 -9.26 -14.04
N GLU A 170 -17.51 -8.13 -14.74
CA GLU A 170 -16.36 -7.22 -14.93
C GLU A 170 -15.86 -6.60 -13.62
N PHE A 171 -16.73 -6.44 -12.61
CA PHE A 171 -16.31 -5.96 -11.30
C PHE A 171 -15.45 -7.00 -10.56
N GLU A 172 -15.82 -8.29 -10.67
CA GLU A 172 -15.00 -9.39 -10.17
C GLU A 172 -13.65 -9.48 -10.91
N GLN A 173 -13.64 -9.24 -12.23
CA GLN A 173 -12.39 -9.16 -13.00
C GLN A 173 -11.50 -8.03 -12.46
N TYR A 174 -12.06 -6.84 -12.23
CA TYR A 174 -11.32 -5.70 -11.68
C TYR A 174 -10.79 -6.00 -10.27
N ASN A 175 -11.57 -6.63 -9.40
CA ASN A 175 -11.10 -7.08 -8.09
C ASN A 175 -9.96 -8.09 -8.22
N GLY A 176 -10.03 -9.02 -9.16
CA GLY A 176 -8.93 -9.94 -9.48
C GLY A 176 -7.65 -9.20 -9.84
N VAL A 177 -7.73 -8.16 -10.67
CA VAL A 177 -6.58 -7.29 -10.99
C VAL A 177 -6.02 -6.63 -9.75
N LYS A 178 -6.85 -5.99 -8.92
CA LYS A 178 -6.40 -5.35 -7.67
C LYS A 178 -5.65 -6.33 -6.75
N TYR A 179 -6.17 -7.55 -6.60
CA TYR A 179 -5.52 -8.56 -5.78
C TYR A 179 -4.16 -8.99 -6.35
N LEU A 180 -4.05 -9.21 -7.66
CA LEU A 180 -2.80 -9.59 -8.31
C LEU A 180 -1.76 -8.47 -8.26
N VAL A 181 -2.19 -7.22 -8.40
CA VAL A 181 -1.31 -6.05 -8.26
C VAL A 181 -0.80 -5.91 -6.83
N ALA A 182 -1.68 -6.02 -5.83
CA ALA A 182 -1.29 -5.97 -4.42
C ALA A 182 -0.40 -7.17 -4.03
N PHE A 183 -0.64 -8.35 -4.61
CA PHE A 183 0.19 -9.54 -4.46
C PHE A 183 1.55 -9.43 -5.16
N LYS A 184 1.74 -8.44 -6.05
CA LYS A 184 2.94 -8.27 -6.89
C LYS A 184 3.15 -9.43 -7.89
N ALA A 185 2.07 -9.99 -8.42
CA ALA A 185 2.09 -11.08 -9.39
C ALA A 185 2.45 -10.57 -10.80
N VAL A 186 3.71 -10.23 -11.04
CA VAL A 186 4.19 -9.68 -12.34
C VAL A 186 3.91 -10.65 -13.50
N ASP A 187 3.97 -11.95 -13.26
CA ASP A 187 3.68 -13.00 -14.24
C ASP A 187 2.21 -13.04 -14.68
N ALA A 188 1.29 -12.40 -13.94
CA ALA A 188 -0.12 -12.23 -14.33
C ALA A 188 -0.35 -11.07 -15.33
N LEU A 189 0.66 -10.24 -15.61
CA LEU A 189 0.53 -9.07 -16.47
C LEU A 189 -0.14 -9.39 -17.83
N PRO A 190 0.23 -10.45 -18.57
CA PRO A 190 -0.42 -10.75 -19.85
C PRO A 190 -1.94 -10.99 -19.74
N GLN A 191 -2.40 -11.64 -18.65
CA GLN A 191 -3.82 -11.85 -18.41
C GLN A 191 -4.53 -10.56 -18.01
N ILE A 192 -3.91 -9.73 -17.18
CA ILE A 192 -4.42 -8.40 -16.78
C ILE A 192 -4.61 -7.53 -18.02
N LEU A 193 -3.62 -7.47 -18.92
CA LEU A 193 -3.72 -6.71 -20.16
C LEU A 193 -4.85 -7.21 -21.09
N LYS A 194 -5.07 -8.52 -21.13
CA LYS A 194 -6.17 -9.12 -21.90
C LYS A 194 -7.54 -8.71 -21.34
N VAL A 195 -7.69 -8.65 -20.03
CA VAL A 195 -8.91 -8.16 -19.37
C VAL A 195 -9.10 -6.68 -19.66
N MET A 196 -8.07 -5.86 -19.45
CA MET A 196 -8.10 -4.42 -19.68
C MET A 196 -8.63 -4.06 -21.08
N LYS A 197 -8.18 -4.76 -22.13
CA LYS A 197 -8.60 -4.50 -23.52
C LYS A 197 -10.09 -4.68 -23.77
N LYS A 198 -10.83 -5.37 -22.91
CA LYS A 198 -12.23 -5.76 -23.12
C LYS A 198 -13.19 -5.21 -22.07
N SER A 199 -12.68 -4.78 -20.94
CA SER A 199 -13.47 -4.35 -19.79
C SER A 199 -13.91 -2.89 -19.90
N SER A 200 -15.10 -2.59 -19.40
CA SER A 200 -15.55 -1.22 -19.16
C SER A 200 -14.72 -0.52 -18.06
N PHE A 201 -14.00 -1.28 -17.23
CA PHE A 201 -13.05 -0.78 -16.24
C PHE A 201 -11.63 -0.59 -16.79
N SER A 202 -11.45 -0.46 -18.11
CA SER A 202 -10.13 -0.36 -18.76
C SER A 202 -9.23 0.71 -18.12
N GLU A 203 -9.75 1.91 -17.87
CA GLU A 203 -8.99 3.01 -17.25
C GLU A 203 -8.61 2.70 -15.79
N ASN A 204 -9.53 2.13 -15.02
CA ASN A 204 -9.27 1.71 -13.65
C ASN A 204 -8.17 0.63 -13.58
N ILE A 205 -8.25 -0.38 -14.47
CA ILE A 205 -7.23 -1.43 -14.58
C ILE A 205 -5.88 -0.82 -14.98
N ALA A 206 -5.87 0.10 -15.94
CA ALA A 206 -4.65 0.77 -16.38
C ALA A 206 -3.98 1.53 -15.23
N SER A 207 -4.75 2.17 -14.35
CA SER A 207 -4.23 2.88 -13.18
C SER A 207 -3.59 1.97 -12.12
N GLU A 208 -3.94 0.68 -12.07
CA GLU A 208 -3.35 -0.29 -11.16
C GLU A 208 -1.99 -0.83 -11.66
N ILE A 209 -1.77 -0.90 -12.98
CA ILE A 209 -0.58 -1.54 -13.58
C ILE A 209 0.75 -0.95 -13.12
N PRO A 210 0.92 0.38 -12.94
CA PRO A 210 2.16 0.97 -12.45
C PRO A 210 2.57 0.52 -11.04
N TYR A 211 1.61 0.05 -10.24
CA TYR A 211 1.90 -0.55 -8.93
C TYR A 211 2.41 -2.00 -9.04
N LEU A 212 2.21 -2.66 -10.19
CA LEU A 212 2.69 -4.02 -10.46
C LEU A 212 4.06 -4.01 -11.11
N ILE A 213 4.26 -3.17 -12.13
CA ILE A 213 5.48 -3.09 -12.93
C ILE A 213 5.83 -1.62 -13.20
N PRO A 214 7.12 -1.22 -13.09
CA PRO A 214 7.55 0.12 -13.48
C PRO A 214 7.22 0.45 -14.94
N VAL A 215 6.87 1.72 -15.20
CA VAL A 215 6.49 2.19 -16.55
C VAL A 215 7.60 1.93 -17.57
N GLU A 216 8.87 2.06 -17.17
CA GLU A 216 10.04 1.81 -18.01
C GLU A 216 10.17 0.35 -18.47
N ASP A 217 9.68 -0.59 -17.66
CA ASP A 217 9.66 -2.00 -18.01
C ASP A 217 8.42 -2.37 -18.82
N LEU A 218 7.30 -1.70 -18.54
CA LEU A 218 6.05 -1.88 -19.26
C LEU A 218 6.20 -1.54 -20.76
N ILE A 219 6.92 -0.47 -21.09
CA ILE A 219 7.18 -0.03 -22.48
C ILE A 219 7.87 -1.12 -23.31
N LYS A 220 8.61 -2.00 -22.68
CA LYS A 220 9.33 -3.09 -23.35
C LYS A 220 8.42 -4.28 -23.67
N THR A 221 7.18 -4.29 -23.20
CA THR A 221 6.22 -5.35 -23.49
C THR A 221 5.53 -5.11 -24.84
N GLU A 222 5.05 -6.18 -25.49
CA GLU A 222 4.38 -6.11 -26.80
C GLU A 222 3.17 -5.16 -26.80
N ASP A 223 2.42 -5.13 -25.70
CA ASP A 223 1.25 -4.26 -25.53
C ASP A 223 1.56 -2.96 -24.74
N GLY A 224 2.83 -2.71 -24.41
CA GLY A 224 3.22 -1.63 -23.51
C GLY A 224 2.75 -0.26 -23.94
N ILE A 225 2.77 0.03 -25.23
CA ILE A 225 2.30 1.30 -25.78
C ILE A 225 0.80 1.49 -25.57
N LEU A 226 -0.01 0.45 -25.82
CA LEU A 226 -1.45 0.51 -25.59
C LEU A 226 -1.77 0.71 -24.10
N VAL A 227 -1.03 0.02 -23.25
CA VAL A 227 -1.18 0.17 -21.78
C VAL A 227 -0.81 1.59 -21.36
N LEU A 228 0.27 2.14 -21.86
CA LEU A 228 0.68 3.53 -21.60
C LEU A 228 -0.39 4.53 -22.04
N CYS A 229 -1.03 4.33 -23.18
CA CYS A 229 -2.10 5.20 -23.63
C CYS A 229 -3.28 5.19 -22.66
N ASN A 230 -3.65 4.03 -22.15
CA ASN A 230 -4.73 3.89 -21.18
C ASN A 230 -4.35 4.43 -19.78
N ILE A 231 -3.09 4.22 -19.34
CA ILE A 231 -2.56 4.81 -18.11
C ILE A 231 -2.57 6.33 -18.18
N VAL A 232 -2.13 6.90 -19.31
CA VAL A 232 -2.13 8.35 -19.53
C VAL A 232 -3.54 8.93 -19.57
N SER A 233 -4.52 8.17 -20.08
CA SER A 233 -5.93 8.55 -19.98
C SER A 233 -6.40 8.66 -18.54
N ALA A 234 -6.05 7.68 -17.71
CA ALA A 234 -6.50 7.58 -16.33
C ALA A 234 -5.71 8.51 -15.39
N ILE A 235 -4.37 8.56 -15.55
CA ILE A 235 -3.45 9.29 -14.67
C ILE A 235 -2.35 9.94 -15.52
N PRO A 236 -2.59 11.13 -16.10
CA PRO A 236 -1.62 11.81 -16.97
C PRO A 236 -0.26 12.09 -16.33
N GLU A 237 -0.22 12.24 -15.00
CA GLU A 237 0.96 12.61 -14.24
C GLU A 237 1.96 11.45 -14.00
N ILE A 238 1.56 10.21 -14.32
CA ILE A 238 2.36 9.03 -13.94
C ILE A 238 3.55 8.77 -14.86
N ILE A 239 3.52 9.30 -16.09
CA ILE A 239 4.61 9.15 -17.05
C ILE A 239 5.59 10.31 -16.86
N PRO A 240 6.81 10.07 -16.37
CA PRO A 240 7.80 11.11 -16.25
C PRO A 240 8.25 11.59 -17.65
N PRO A 241 8.52 12.90 -17.85
CA PRO A 241 8.98 13.45 -19.12
C PRO A 241 10.23 12.75 -19.66
N SER A 242 11.16 12.34 -18.78
CA SER A 242 12.35 11.58 -19.11
C SER A 242 12.03 10.28 -19.87
N ALA A 243 11.01 9.53 -19.44
CA ALA A 243 10.62 8.28 -20.08
C ALA A 243 10.18 8.50 -21.55
N VAL A 244 9.52 9.62 -21.84
CA VAL A 244 9.09 9.95 -23.22
C VAL A 244 10.29 10.24 -24.12
N ILE A 245 11.30 10.93 -23.60
CA ILE A 245 12.53 11.26 -24.32
C ILE A 245 13.38 10.00 -24.51
N ASP A 246 13.64 9.27 -23.44
CA ASP A 246 14.56 8.13 -23.42
C ASP A 246 14.06 6.96 -24.29
N TYR A 247 12.74 6.80 -24.42
CA TYR A 247 12.14 5.72 -25.21
C TYR A 247 11.54 6.19 -26.55
N ASN A 248 11.81 7.44 -26.94
CA ASN A 248 11.30 8.04 -28.20
C ASN A 248 9.77 7.89 -28.36
N LEU A 249 9.04 8.06 -27.26
CA LEU A 249 7.57 7.92 -27.23
C LEU A 249 6.87 9.12 -27.90
N PHE A 250 7.60 10.17 -28.23
CA PHE A 250 7.03 11.40 -28.77
C PHE A 250 6.25 11.13 -30.07
N SER A 251 6.83 10.35 -30.99
CA SER A 251 6.15 9.96 -32.23
C SER A 251 4.90 9.13 -32.00
N VAL A 252 4.93 8.27 -31.00
CA VAL A 252 3.78 7.43 -30.62
C VAL A 252 2.65 8.31 -30.08
N PHE A 253 2.94 9.27 -29.21
CA PHE A 253 1.93 10.20 -28.70
C PHE A 253 1.42 11.17 -29.78
N GLU A 254 2.27 11.56 -30.74
CA GLU A 254 1.87 12.37 -31.90
C GLU A 254 0.89 11.60 -32.78
N ASP A 255 1.17 10.33 -33.10
CA ASP A 255 0.27 9.47 -33.86
C ASP A 255 -1.08 9.27 -33.16
N LEU A 256 -1.06 9.07 -31.83
CA LEU A 256 -2.26 8.95 -31.03
C LEU A 256 -3.08 10.24 -30.99
N TYR A 257 -2.42 11.40 -30.91
CA TYR A 257 -3.06 12.71 -30.98
C TYR A 257 -3.76 12.93 -32.33
N LEU A 258 -3.07 12.60 -33.42
CA LEU A 258 -3.62 12.71 -34.78
C LEU A 258 -4.83 11.77 -35.00
N ASN A 259 -4.92 10.69 -34.27
CA ASN A 259 -6.05 9.76 -34.26
C ASN A 259 -7.17 10.11 -33.25
N ASN A 260 -7.21 11.35 -32.72
CA ASN A 260 -8.23 11.87 -31.79
C ASN A 260 -8.27 11.18 -30.40
N LEU A 261 -7.15 10.71 -29.90
CA LEU A 261 -7.05 10.24 -28.53
C LEU A 261 -6.72 11.42 -27.60
N SER A 262 -7.73 11.90 -26.86
CA SER A 262 -7.66 13.08 -25.99
C SER A 262 -6.57 13.02 -24.93
N SER A 263 -6.25 11.82 -24.44
CA SER A 263 -5.21 11.56 -23.46
C SER A 263 -3.80 11.82 -23.98
N ALA A 264 -3.51 11.44 -25.22
CA ALA A 264 -2.22 11.75 -25.85
C ALA A 264 -2.00 13.27 -25.95
N SER A 265 -3.07 14.04 -26.21
CA SER A 265 -3.02 15.49 -26.22
C SER A 265 -2.59 16.09 -24.89
N ALA A 266 -3.10 15.57 -23.77
CA ALA A 266 -2.76 16.05 -22.43
C ALA A 266 -1.28 15.80 -22.09
N VAL A 267 -0.75 14.64 -22.47
CA VAL A 267 0.68 14.33 -22.28
C VAL A 267 1.58 15.20 -23.13
N LEU A 268 1.25 15.35 -24.42
CA LEU A 268 2.02 16.22 -25.32
C LEU A 268 2.02 17.68 -24.86
N LEU A 269 0.85 18.18 -24.41
CA LEU A 269 0.73 19.53 -23.86
C LEU A 269 1.60 19.72 -22.61
N ARG A 270 1.57 18.77 -21.70
CA ARG A 270 2.39 18.80 -20.48
C ARG A 270 3.88 18.78 -20.80
N LEU A 271 4.31 17.88 -21.68
CA LEU A 271 5.71 17.82 -22.14
C LEU A 271 6.17 19.10 -22.82
N ALA A 272 5.31 19.72 -23.64
CA ALA A 272 5.58 21.00 -24.23
C ALA A 272 5.74 22.10 -23.15
N GLN A 273 4.86 22.14 -22.16
CA GLN A 273 4.94 23.11 -21.06
C GLN A 273 6.21 22.94 -20.23
N GLU A 274 6.63 21.72 -19.91
CA GLU A 274 7.85 21.45 -19.15
C GLU A 274 9.10 21.82 -19.95
N LYS A 275 9.14 21.52 -21.25
CA LYS A 275 10.27 21.81 -22.12
C LYS A 275 10.45 23.32 -22.41
N PHE A 276 9.40 24.11 -22.27
CA PHE A 276 9.45 25.57 -22.44
C PHE A 276 9.58 26.32 -21.11
N ALA A 277 9.58 25.60 -19.98
CA ALA A 277 9.80 26.18 -18.65
C ALA A 277 11.29 26.13 -18.23
N GLU A 278 12.13 25.40 -18.98
CA GLU A 278 13.60 25.40 -18.89
C GLU A 278 14.19 26.48 -19.84
#